data_73e4d1de8f5509695a2fe45b87a71f63
#
_entry.id   73e4d1de8f5509695a2fe45b87a71f63
#
_cell.length_a   1.000
_cell.length_b   1.000
_cell.length_c   1.000
_cell.angle_alpha   90.00
_cell.angle_beta   90.00
_cell.angle_gamma   90.00
#
_symmetry.space_group_name_H-M   'P 1'
#
loop_
_entity.id
_entity.type
_entity.pdbx_description
1 polymer ?
#
loop_
_entity_poly.entity_id
_entity_poly.type
_entity_poly.pdbx_seq_one_letter_code
_entity_poly.pdbx_strand_id
1 'polypeptide(L)'
;MMKTIRIGNGQGFWGDNVDAPVELLRGGPIDYIGMDYLAEVTLSIMMRQKLKNPKLGYATDFIGFIRRVLPELKERNVRILTNAGGLNPRACRNRIFELARDLGVKGLRVGVVEGDDLLPRLKDLIAAGNPLKNMDTGEPLAPIVDRVMSANAYLGAKPVVEALQQDAQIVLCGRITDTALALAPMIHEFGWDGDDWDHLAAGTIAGHIIECGAQCTGGNFSRFWEVPDLWNAGYPIVEAREDGSFVVTKHEGTGGMVTMDTVGEQLVYEMGDPTAYITPDVTADFTSIRLRQEGKDRVEVSGIEGRPNTPFLKVSASYLAGYKASGQITLSGPRAVEKAKLAAEIVWKRLERAGVTFAPEDRETEILGTGACLPGIFAAPDELPEVVLRLGVKHPDSAKVERFGKEIAPLVTAGPPGVTGFAGGRPKPQEIVAYWPALLAREEVESRIQVTVEEA
;
A
#
# COMPACT_ATOMS: atom_id res chain seq x y z
N MET A 1 34.78 -14.90 -2.30
CA MET A 1 33.34 -15.19 -2.38
C MET A 1 32.66 -13.89 -2.75
N MET A 2 31.68 -13.92 -3.63
CA MET A 2 30.88 -12.76 -3.99
C MET A 2 30.13 -12.25 -2.75
N LYS A 3 30.09 -10.93 -2.53
CA LYS A 3 29.35 -10.33 -1.40
C LYS A 3 27.87 -10.61 -1.60
N THR A 4 27.19 -11.04 -0.54
CA THR A 4 25.74 -11.30 -0.54
C THR A 4 25.14 -10.62 0.67
N ILE A 5 23.97 -10.01 0.50
CA ILE A 5 23.18 -9.41 1.58
C ILE A 5 21.76 -10.00 1.58
N ARG A 6 21.12 -10.01 2.74
CA ARG A 6 19.77 -10.52 2.94
C ARG A 6 18.82 -9.37 3.29
N ILE A 7 17.87 -9.13 2.41
CA ILE A 7 16.85 -8.07 2.54
C ILE A 7 15.50 -8.75 2.63
N GLY A 8 14.80 -8.57 3.74
CA GLY A 8 13.43 -9.05 3.90
C GLY A 8 12.41 -7.92 3.83
N ASN A 9 11.18 -8.23 3.45
CA ASN A 9 10.06 -7.31 3.62
C ASN A 9 9.18 -7.76 4.79
N GLY A 10 9.01 -6.89 5.79
CA GLY A 10 8.25 -7.18 6.99
C GLY A 10 6.81 -6.65 6.99
N GLN A 11 6.45 -5.78 6.04
CA GLN A 11 5.10 -5.22 5.89
C GLN A 11 4.87 -4.86 4.42
N GLY A 12 3.73 -5.27 3.86
CA GLY A 12 3.31 -4.88 2.51
C GLY A 12 2.34 -3.69 2.50
N PHE A 13 1.66 -3.39 3.60
CA PHE A 13 0.74 -2.25 3.74
C PHE A 13 0.43 -1.94 5.21
N TRP A 14 -0.12 -0.77 5.49
CA TRP A 14 -0.57 -0.43 6.85
C TRP A 14 -1.79 -1.27 7.28
N GLY A 15 -1.58 -2.15 8.25
CA GLY A 15 -2.56 -3.12 8.73
C GLY A 15 -2.28 -4.57 8.33
N ASP A 16 -1.11 -4.82 7.75
CA ASP A 16 -0.58 -6.16 7.51
C ASP A 16 -0.24 -6.87 8.84
N ASN A 17 0.22 -8.10 8.77
CA ASN A 17 0.54 -8.93 9.94
C ASN A 17 1.59 -8.26 10.84
N VAL A 18 1.18 -7.81 12.02
CA VAL A 18 2.05 -7.10 12.97
C VAL A 18 3.15 -7.96 13.59
N ASP A 19 3.07 -9.29 13.45
CA ASP A 19 4.07 -10.23 13.96
C ASP A 19 5.13 -10.56 12.90
N ALA A 20 4.80 -10.46 11.63
CA ALA A 20 5.68 -10.82 10.52
C ALA A 20 7.07 -10.16 10.59
N PRO A 21 7.23 -8.85 10.81
CA PRO A 21 8.57 -8.25 10.88
C PRO A 21 9.37 -8.71 12.11
N VAL A 22 8.70 -9.10 13.20
CA VAL A 22 9.36 -9.67 14.39
C VAL A 22 9.85 -11.09 14.10
N GLU A 23 9.02 -11.90 13.46
CA GLU A 23 9.35 -13.24 13.03
C GLU A 23 10.47 -13.23 11.99
N LEU A 24 10.43 -12.28 11.05
CA LEU A 24 11.50 -12.09 10.06
C LEU A 24 12.83 -11.74 10.74
N LEU A 25 12.84 -10.85 11.73
CA LEU A 25 14.03 -10.50 12.49
C LEU A 25 14.60 -11.69 13.27
N ARG A 26 13.74 -12.51 13.86
CA ARG A 26 14.14 -13.59 14.78
C ARG A 26 14.33 -14.94 14.09
N GLY A 27 13.72 -15.16 12.93
CA GLY A 27 13.66 -16.44 12.24
C GLY A 27 14.98 -16.91 11.63
N GLY A 28 15.94 -16.04 11.43
CA GLY A 28 17.23 -16.38 10.84
C GLY A 28 18.11 -15.17 10.53
N PRO A 29 19.20 -15.36 9.78
CA PRO A 29 20.06 -14.25 9.38
C PRO A 29 19.32 -13.31 8.42
N ILE A 30 19.42 -12.01 8.70
CA ILE A 30 18.86 -10.90 7.91
C ILE A 30 19.74 -9.66 8.13
N ASP A 31 19.99 -8.88 7.11
CA ASP A 31 20.78 -7.64 7.19
C ASP A 31 19.89 -6.41 7.18
N TYR A 32 18.84 -6.43 6.35
CA TYR A 32 17.90 -5.34 6.17
C TYR A 32 16.46 -5.82 6.22
N ILE A 33 15.58 -5.01 6.81
CA ILE A 33 14.13 -5.21 6.75
C ILE A 33 13.50 -3.95 6.15
N GLY A 34 12.92 -4.10 4.96
CA GLY A 34 12.03 -3.12 4.34
C GLY A 34 10.62 -3.24 4.95
N MET A 35 9.94 -2.12 5.15
CA MET A 35 8.57 -2.12 5.66
C MET A 35 7.76 -1.05 4.93
N ASP A 36 6.80 -1.46 4.12
CA ASP A 36 5.90 -0.58 3.40
C ASP A 36 4.59 -0.37 4.17
N TYR A 37 4.15 0.88 4.24
CA TYR A 37 2.92 1.30 4.90
C TYR A 37 2.03 2.17 4.01
N LEU A 38 2.49 2.54 2.81
CA LEU A 38 1.86 3.60 2.01
C LEU A 38 1.24 3.09 0.71
N ALA A 39 -0.07 2.81 0.76
CA ALA A 39 -0.91 2.79 -0.44
C ALA A 39 -1.36 4.23 -0.81
N GLU A 40 -1.95 4.42 -2.00
CA GLU A 40 -2.32 5.72 -2.56
C GLU A 40 -3.19 6.59 -1.64
N VAL A 41 -4.10 5.97 -0.87
CA VAL A 41 -5.02 6.69 0.04
C VAL A 41 -4.50 6.80 1.48
N THR A 42 -3.42 6.12 1.83
CA THR A 42 -2.91 6.04 3.20
C THR A 42 -2.48 7.41 3.74
N LEU A 43 -1.83 8.22 2.90
CA LEU A 43 -1.41 9.58 3.26
C LEU A 43 -2.58 10.47 3.65
N SER A 44 -3.76 10.30 3.04
CA SER A 44 -4.96 11.04 3.42
C SER A 44 -5.47 10.67 4.81
N ILE A 45 -5.33 9.41 5.20
CA ILE A 45 -5.65 8.94 6.56
C ILE A 45 -4.68 9.55 7.57
N MET A 46 -3.39 9.55 7.24
CA MET A 46 -2.34 10.18 8.05
C MET A 46 -2.54 11.69 8.18
N MET A 47 -3.00 12.37 7.12
CA MET A 47 -3.34 13.79 7.17
C MET A 47 -4.46 14.06 8.18
N ARG A 48 -5.54 13.26 8.17
CA ARG A 48 -6.62 13.39 9.16
C ARG A 48 -6.15 13.17 10.59
N GLN A 49 -5.23 12.24 10.79
CA GLN A 49 -4.61 12.03 12.10
C GLN A 49 -3.79 13.25 12.53
N LYS A 50 -2.96 13.80 11.63
CA LYS A 50 -2.12 14.97 11.88
C LYS A 50 -2.94 16.23 12.17
N LEU A 51 -4.06 16.42 11.47
CA LEU A 51 -5.00 17.53 11.73
C LEU A 51 -5.64 17.44 13.12
N LYS A 52 -5.96 16.23 13.61
CA LYS A 52 -6.51 16.01 14.94
C LYS A 52 -5.44 16.10 16.04
N ASN A 53 -4.24 15.64 15.76
CA ASN A 53 -3.11 15.65 16.66
C ASN A 53 -1.80 15.87 15.86
N PRO A 54 -1.17 17.06 15.94
CA PRO A 54 0.04 17.39 15.21
C PRO A 54 1.24 16.46 15.47
N LYS A 55 1.20 15.67 16.55
CA LYS A 55 2.22 14.65 16.86
C LYS A 55 2.00 13.32 16.12
N LEU A 56 0.92 13.17 15.38
CA LEU A 56 0.62 12.01 14.52
C LEU A 56 0.87 12.35 13.05
N GLY A 57 0.44 11.47 12.14
CA GLY A 57 0.64 11.59 10.69
C GLY A 57 1.69 10.61 10.17
N TYR A 58 1.94 9.54 10.92
CA TYR A 58 2.80 8.41 10.59
C TYR A 58 2.10 7.09 10.94
N ALA A 59 2.60 5.95 10.45
CA ALA A 59 2.05 4.64 10.76
C ALA A 59 2.34 4.25 12.23
N THR A 60 1.31 4.25 13.06
CA THR A 60 1.44 4.00 14.49
C THR A 60 1.83 2.56 14.84
N ASP A 61 1.48 1.60 13.97
CA ASP A 61 1.79 0.18 14.14
C ASP A 61 3.30 -0.06 14.08
N PHE A 62 4.03 0.75 13.29
CA PHE A 62 5.48 0.73 13.25
C PHE A 62 6.11 0.96 14.63
N ILE A 63 5.55 1.86 15.43
CA ILE A 63 6.02 2.11 16.80
C ILE A 63 5.80 0.87 17.70
N GLY A 64 4.69 0.14 17.46
CA GLY A 64 4.42 -1.13 18.14
C GLY A 64 5.49 -2.20 17.84
N PHE A 65 5.87 -2.31 16.56
CA PHE A 65 6.97 -3.18 16.11
C PHE A 65 8.29 -2.77 16.75
N ILE A 66 8.71 -1.50 16.63
CA ILE A 66 9.98 -1.00 17.20
C ILE A 66 10.06 -1.25 18.70
N ARG A 67 8.99 -1.06 19.45
CA ARG A 67 8.95 -1.36 20.90
C ARG A 67 9.33 -2.80 21.21
N ARG A 68 8.96 -3.75 20.34
CA ARG A 68 9.19 -5.19 20.53
C ARG A 68 10.62 -5.61 20.23
N VAL A 69 11.32 -4.88 19.34
CA VAL A 69 12.59 -5.35 18.75
C VAL A 69 13.78 -4.42 18.94
N LEU A 70 13.57 -3.21 19.44
CA LEU A 70 14.61 -2.17 19.46
C LEU A 70 15.95 -2.61 20.12
N PRO A 71 15.97 -3.31 21.27
CA PRO A 71 17.22 -3.84 21.82
C PRO A 71 17.90 -4.85 20.89
N GLU A 72 17.11 -5.72 20.26
CA GLU A 72 17.61 -6.79 19.39
C GLU A 72 18.19 -6.26 18.07
N LEU A 73 17.65 -5.15 17.54
CA LEU A 73 18.15 -4.54 16.29
C LEU A 73 19.64 -4.20 16.38
N LYS A 74 20.06 -3.63 17.50
CA LYS A 74 21.46 -3.26 17.73
C LYS A 74 22.35 -4.50 17.90
N GLU A 75 21.90 -5.46 18.67
CA GLU A 75 22.65 -6.71 18.90
C GLU A 75 22.87 -7.52 17.62
N ARG A 76 21.84 -7.56 16.77
CA ARG A 76 21.86 -8.31 15.50
C ARG A 76 22.43 -7.51 14.33
N ASN A 77 22.71 -6.23 14.51
CA ASN A 77 23.17 -5.32 13.45
C ASN A 77 22.23 -5.27 12.22
N VAL A 78 20.91 -5.38 12.44
CA VAL A 78 19.89 -5.29 11.40
C VAL A 78 19.45 -3.84 11.21
N ARG A 79 19.33 -3.39 9.96
CA ARG A 79 18.85 -2.05 9.62
C ARG A 79 17.41 -2.11 9.12
N ILE A 80 16.62 -1.08 9.49
CA ILE A 80 15.21 -0.96 9.11
C ILE A 80 15.03 0.21 8.16
N LEU A 81 14.38 -0.03 7.02
CA LEU A 81 14.04 1.00 6.05
C LEU A 81 12.53 1.04 5.89
N THR A 82 11.91 2.21 5.99
CA THR A 82 10.44 2.26 5.97
C THR A 82 9.91 3.62 5.52
N ASN A 83 8.75 3.59 4.88
CA ASN A 83 7.94 4.77 4.59
C ASN A 83 6.86 5.03 5.67
N ALA A 84 6.95 4.34 6.82
CA ALA A 84 6.07 4.56 7.96
C ALA A 84 6.06 6.00 8.47
N GLY A 85 7.07 6.81 8.13
CA GLY A 85 7.14 8.24 8.47
C GLY A 85 5.99 9.05 7.88
N GLY A 86 5.44 8.63 6.74
CA GLY A 86 4.26 9.23 6.11
C GLY A 86 4.37 10.74 5.96
N LEU A 87 3.44 11.48 6.56
CA LEU A 87 3.39 12.96 6.54
C LEU A 87 4.12 13.62 7.72
N ASN A 88 4.75 12.82 8.60
CA ASN A 88 5.41 13.36 9.80
C ASN A 88 6.56 12.46 10.28
N PRO A 89 7.59 12.24 9.44
CA PRO A 89 8.69 11.35 9.80
C PRO A 89 9.48 11.83 11.03
N ARG A 90 9.56 13.14 11.25
CA ARG A 90 10.20 13.69 12.47
C ARG A 90 9.45 13.33 13.74
N ALA A 91 8.11 13.35 13.74
CA ALA A 91 7.33 12.93 14.90
C ALA A 91 7.49 11.42 15.16
N CYS A 92 7.53 10.62 14.10
CA CYS A 92 7.83 9.19 14.20
C CYS A 92 9.21 8.96 14.84
N ARG A 93 10.27 9.63 14.37
CA ARG A 93 11.61 9.59 14.97
C ARG A 93 11.59 9.97 16.46
N ASN A 94 10.93 11.08 16.79
CA ASN A 94 10.86 11.53 18.18
C ASN A 94 10.23 10.46 19.09
N ARG A 95 9.21 9.77 18.56
CA ARG A 95 8.58 8.67 19.31
C ARG A 95 9.51 7.47 19.47
N ILE A 96 10.34 7.16 18.47
CA ILE A 96 11.38 6.13 18.57
C ILE A 96 12.42 6.52 19.61
N PHE A 97 12.84 7.78 19.67
CA PHE A 97 13.78 8.28 20.66
C PHE A 97 13.22 8.20 22.09
N GLU A 98 11.93 8.47 22.28
CA GLU A 98 11.26 8.23 23.56
C GLU A 98 11.35 6.75 23.94
N LEU A 99 11.05 5.83 23.01
CA LEU A 99 11.16 4.39 23.26
C LEU A 99 12.59 3.95 23.56
N ALA A 100 13.58 4.49 22.86
CA ALA A 100 14.99 4.17 23.10
C ALA A 100 15.40 4.55 24.55
N ARG A 101 14.97 5.74 25.01
CA ARG A 101 15.18 6.16 26.41
C ARG A 101 14.48 5.24 27.40
N ASP A 102 13.20 4.92 27.16
CA ASP A 102 12.39 4.05 28.01
C ASP A 102 13.00 2.65 28.16
N LEU A 103 13.60 2.13 27.08
CA LEU A 103 14.21 0.79 27.00
C LEU A 103 15.72 0.80 27.33
N GLY A 104 16.31 1.97 27.61
CA GLY A 104 17.74 2.10 27.91
C GLY A 104 18.67 1.83 26.72
N VAL A 105 18.17 1.91 25.48
CA VAL A 105 18.95 1.75 24.25
C VAL A 105 19.65 3.07 23.93
N LYS A 106 20.99 3.06 23.86
CA LYS A 106 21.83 4.24 23.58
C LYS A 106 22.50 4.12 22.22
N GLY A 107 22.80 5.26 21.59
CA GLY A 107 23.53 5.33 20.34
C GLY A 107 22.72 4.77 19.15
N LEU A 108 21.40 4.86 19.21
CA LEU A 108 20.52 4.53 18.09
C LEU A 108 20.51 5.69 17.10
N ARG A 109 20.95 5.44 15.87
CA ARG A 109 20.96 6.46 14.81
C ARG A 109 19.73 6.29 13.92
N VAL A 110 18.92 7.34 13.83
CA VAL A 110 17.71 7.36 13.01
C VAL A 110 17.83 8.41 11.93
N GLY A 111 17.74 7.96 10.68
CA GLY A 111 17.68 8.79 9.49
C GLY A 111 16.23 9.21 9.19
N VAL A 112 16.06 10.43 8.75
CA VAL A 112 14.80 10.99 8.28
C VAL A 112 15.00 11.56 6.89
N VAL A 113 14.17 11.11 5.94
CA VAL A 113 14.11 11.60 4.56
C VAL A 113 12.84 12.43 4.40
N GLU A 114 12.99 13.68 3.98
CA GLU A 114 11.91 14.64 3.74
C GLU A 114 12.07 15.30 2.37
N GLY A 115 11.03 15.98 1.88
CA GLY A 115 11.04 16.70 0.60
C GLY A 115 10.02 16.19 -0.40
N ASP A 116 9.35 15.09 -0.08
CA ASP A 116 8.25 14.51 -0.85
C ASP A 116 6.94 15.30 -0.72
N ASP A 117 6.69 15.94 0.44
CA ASP A 117 5.44 16.69 0.70
C ASP A 117 5.38 17.99 -0.12
N LEU A 118 4.48 18.00 -1.10
CA LEU A 118 4.24 19.13 -2.00
C LEU A 118 3.06 20.00 -1.55
N LEU A 119 2.23 19.53 -0.62
CA LEU A 119 0.99 20.23 -0.24
C LEU A 119 1.22 21.67 0.18
N PRO A 120 2.25 22.04 0.99
CA PRO A 120 2.48 23.42 1.42
C PRO A 120 2.80 24.39 0.28
N ARG A 121 3.32 23.87 -0.85
CA ARG A 121 3.74 24.68 -2.00
C ARG A 121 2.97 24.39 -3.29
N LEU A 122 1.90 23.61 -3.18
CA LEU A 122 1.13 23.14 -4.34
C LEU A 122 0.59 24.29 -5.21
N LYS A 123 0.09 25.37 -4.57
CA LYS A 123 -0.40 26.57 -5.27
C LYS A 123 0.72 27.33 -5.97
N ASP A 124 1.90 27.39 -5.36
CA ASP A 124 3.08 28.05 -5.95
C ASP A 124 3.59 27.26 -7.17
N LEU A 125 3.61 25.94 -7.09
CA LEU A 125 3.95 25.08 -8.23
C LEU A 125 3.00 25.28 -9.41
N ILE A 126 1.69 25.36 -9.15
CA ILE A 126 0.69 25.63 -10.18
C ILE A 126 0.90 27.03 -10.78
N ALA A 127 1.14 28.06 -9.95
CA ALA A 127 1.39 29.41 -10.39
C ALA A 127 2.70 29.54 -11.19
N ALA A 128 3.70 28.72 -10.92
CA ALA A 128 4.95 28.63 -11.67
C ALA A 128 4.82 27.90 -13.02
N GLY A 129 3.62 27.44 -13.38
CA GLY A 129 3.35 26.81 -14.68
C GLY A 129 3.34 25.29 -14.67
N ASN A 130 3.36 24.65 -13.50
CA ASN A 130 3.21 23.20 -13.36
C ASN A 130 1.73 22.83 -13.23
N PRO A 131 1.04 22.37 -14.28
CA PRO A 131 -0.41 22.13 -14.24
C PRO A 131 -0.80 20.93 -13.41
N LEU A 132 0.13 20.03 -13.07
CA LEU A 132 -0.08 18.76 -12.36
C LEU A 132 -1.30 18.01 -12.93
N LYS A 133 -1.28 17.81 -14.26
CA LYS A 133 -2.37 17.15 -14.97
C LYS A 133 -2.57 15.73 -14.45
N ASN A 134 -3.83 15.37 -14.24
CA ASN A 134 -4.21 14.00 -13.94
C ASN A 134 -3.76 13.08 -15.09
N MET A 135 -3.06 12.01 -14.76
CA MET A 135 -2.50 11.10 -15.76
C MET A 135 -3.57 10.32 -16.53
N ASP A 136 -4.75 10.12 -15.92
CA ASP A 136 -5.84 9.35 -16.53
C ASP A 136 -6.76 10.24 -17.37
N THR A 137 -7.08 11.45 -16.88
CA THR A 137 -8.07 12.33 -17.53
C THR A 137 -7.46 13.48 -18.31
N GLY A 138 -6.19 13.86 -18.04
CA GLY A 138 -5.52 15.01 -18.62
C GLY A 138 -5.93 16.36 -18.03
N GLU A 139 -6.86 16.40 -17.08
CA GLU A 139 -7.35 17.63 -16.45
C GLU A 139 -6.29 18.26 -15.54
N PRO A 140 -6.20 19.61 -15.48
CA PRO A 140 -5.28 20.29 -14.57
C PRO A 140 -5.78 20.27 -13.13
N LEU A 141 -4.86 20.24 -12.15
CA LEU A 141 -5.19 20.19 -10.71
C LEU A 141 -5.84 21.48 -10.17
N ALA A 142 -5.58 22.63 -10.80
CA ALA A 142 -5.99 23.95 -10.30
C ALA A 142 -7.47 24.06 -9.85
N PRO A 143 -8.48 23.50 -10.58
CA PRO A 143 -9.88 23.59 -10.17
C PRO A 143 -10.22 22.91 -8.85
N ILE A 144 -9.40 21.96 -8.40
CA ILE A 144 -9.65 21.19 -7.18
C ILE A 144 -8.61 21.43 -6.07
N VAL A 145 -7.66 22.32 -6.28
CA VAL A 145 -6.51 22.53 -5.38
C VAL A 145 -6.91 22.79 -3.93
N ASP A 146 -8.01 23.50 -3.69
CA ASP A 146 -8.51 23.78 -2.33
C ASP A 146 -9.14 22.58 -1.63
N ARG A 147 -9.41 21.48 -2.36
CA ARG A 147 -9.91 20.21 -1.81
C ARG A 147 -8.82 19.19 -1.62
N VAL A 148 -7.58 19.48 -2.05
CA VAL A 148 -6.45 18.56 -1.92
C VAL A 148 -6.08 18.39 -0.45
N MET A 149 -5.96 17.16 -0.01
CA MET A 149 -5.67 16.77 1.38
C MET A 149 -4.22 16.36 1.57
N SER A 150 -3.61 15.75 0.56
CA SER A 150 -2.19 15.39 0.52
C SER A 150 -1.68 15.45 -0.91
N ALA A 151 -0.41 15.77 -1.09
CA ALA A 151 0.27 15.75 -2.38
C ALA A 151 1.74 15.44 -2.14
N ASN A 152 2.19 14.27 -2.55
CA ASN A 152 3.54 13.78 -2.29
C ASN A 152 4.18 13.24 -3.57
N ALA A 153 5.43 13.61 -3.81
CA ALA A 153 6.22 13.04 -4.89
C ALA A 153 6.79 11.69 -4.48
N TYR A 154 6.84 10.74 -5.40
CA TYR A 154 7.55 9.48 -5.19
C TYR A 154 9.05 9.73 -5.28
N LEU A 155 9.76 9.62 -4.16
CA LEU A 155 11.22 9.70 -4.13
C LEU A 155 11.85 8.35 -4.50
N GLY A 156 13.09 8.37 -4.99
CA GLY A 156 13.88 7.17 -5.27
C GLY A 156 14.75 6.74 -4.09
N ALA A 157 15.63 5.77 -4.34
CA ALA A 157 16.51 5.17 -3.34
C ALA A 157 17.61 6.09 -2.82
N LYS A 158 18.09 7.04 -3.64
CA LYS A 158 19.25 7.89 -3.34
C LYS A 158 19.25 8.51 -1.94
N PRO A 159 18.18 9.18 -1.44
CA PRO A 159 18.20 9.77 -0.11
C PRO A 159 18.23 8.72 1.01
N VAL A 160 17.77 7.51 0.77
CA VAL A 160 17.91 6.40 1.73
C VAL A 160 19.36 5.94 1.79
N VAL A 161 20.03 5.82 0.63
CA VAL A 161 21.48 5.52 0.56
C VAL A 161 22.28 6.57 1.32
N GLU A 162 21.96 7.85 1.18
CA GLU A 162 22.62 8.94 1.91
C GLU A 162 22.46 8.81 3.44
N ALA A 163 21.30 8.36 3.91
CA ALA A 163 21.08 8.08 5.33
C ALA A 163 21.88 6.86 5.81
N LEU A 164 21.94 5.79 4.99
CA LEU A 164 22.73 4.59 5.27
C LEU A 164 24.22 4.87 5.33
N GLN A 165 24.76 5.72 4.44
CA GLN A 165 26.15 6.17 4.45
C GLN A 165 26.53 6.95 5.71
N GLN A 166 25.54 7.55 6.38
CA GLN A 166 25.68 8.19 7.69
C GLN A 166 25.41 7.21 8.86
N ASP A 167 25.45 5.88 8.62
CA ASP A 167 25.22 4.80 9.59
C ASP A 167 23.86 4.83 10.28
N ALA A 168 22.81 5.27 9.62
CA ALA A 168 21.46 5.15 10.14
C ALA A 168 21.07 3.66 10.30
N GLN A 169 20.59 3.32 11.50
CA GLN A 169 20.07 1.97 11.80
C GLN A 169 18.58 1.83 11.45
N ILE A 170 17.85 2.95 11.52
CA ILE A 170 16.46 3.07 11.08
C ILE A 170 16.40 4.25 10.13
N VAL A 171 15.83 4.08 8.92
CA VAL A 171 15.58 5.17 7.98
C VAL A 171 14.07 5.33 7.81
N LEU A 172 13.59 6.51 8.15
CA LEU A 172 12.19 6.91 8.06
C LEU A 172 11.97 7.81 6.86
N CYS A 173 11.12 7.40 5.94
CA CYS A 173 10.74 8.17 4.76
C CYS A 173 9.27 8.62 4.83
N GLY A 174 8.94 9.66 4.06
CA GLY A 174 7.60 9.93 3.58
C GLY A 174 7.28 9.06 2.36
N ARG A 175 6.70 9.64 1.29
CA ARG A 175 6.42 8.89 0.06
C ARG A 175 7.71 8.62 -0.73
N ILE A 176 8.14 7.40 -0.66
CA ILE A 176 9.22 6.85 -1.47
C ILE A 176 8.63 5.73 -2.34
N THR A 177 9.23 5.43 -3.49
CA THR A 177 8.81 4.24 -4.24
C THR A 177 9.08 2.98 -3.44
N ASP A 178 8.16 2.03 -3.47
CA ASP A 178 8.16 0.86 -2.59
C ASP A 178 9.39 -0.01 -2.84
N THR A 179 9.79 -0.12 -4.11
CA THR A 179 11.00 -0.83 -4.54
C THR A 179 12.31 -0.24 -4.00
N ALA A 180 12.32 1.05 -3.64
CA ALA A 180 13.52 1.70 -3.09
C ALA A 180 13.95 1.13 -1.74
N LEU A 181 13.02 0.51 -0.98
CA LEU A 181 13.33 -0.11 0.31
C LEU A 181 14.24 -1.35 0.16
N ALA A 182 14.27 -1.98 -1.02
CA ALA A 182 15.19 -3.06 -1.34
C ALA A 182 16.39 -2.56 -2.19
N LEU A 183 16.17 -1.64 -3.11
CA LEU A 183 17.21 -1.09 -3.97
C LEU A 183 18.29 -0.31 -3.16
N ALA A 184 17.87 0.50 -2.18
CA ALA A 184 18.81 1.34 -1.42
C ALA A 184 19.88 0.52 -0.65
N PRO A 185 19.56 -0.58 0.06
CA PRO A 185 20.57 -1.47 0.62
C PRO A 185 21.56 -2.01 -0.42
N MET A 186 21.06 -2.42 -1.59
CA MET A 186 21.92 -2.98 -2.64
C MET A 186 22.89 -1.93 -3.17
N ILE A 187 22.43 -0.71 -3.45
CA ILE A 187 23.32 0.41 -3.84
C ILE A 187 24.35 0.68 -2.74
N HIS A 188 23.91 0.76 -1.48
CA HIS A 188 24.81 1.07 -0.35
C HIS A 188 25.89 0.01 -0.15
N GLU A 189 25.52 -1.27 -0.22
CA GLU A 189 26.42 -2.37 0.09
C GLU A 189 27.33 -2.78 -1.06
N PHE A 190 26.87 -2.60 -2.31
CA PHE A 190 27.63 -3.00 -3.50
C PHE A 190 28.31 -1.82 -4.19
N GLY A 191 27.97 -0.58 -3.81
CA GLY A 191 28.56 0.62 -4.37
C GLY A 191 28.18 0.86 -5.84
N TRP A 192 26.95 0.47 -6.23
CA TRP A 192 26.47 0.67 -7.59
C TRP A 192 26.36 2.16 -7.94
N ASP A 193 26.79 2.51 -9.13
CA ASP A 193 26.70 3.87 -9.63
C ASP A 193 25.26 4.25 -10.04
N GLY A 194 24.95 5.53 -9.98
CA GLY A 194 23.59 6.04 -10.27
C GLY A 194 23.18 5.96 -11.76
N ASP A 195 24.08 5.56 -12.64
CA ASP A 195 23.86 5.33 -14.08
C ASP A 195 24.10 3.85 -14.47
N ASP A 196 24.27 2.99 -13.51
CA ASP A 196 24.34 1.54 -13.69
C ASP A 196 22.92 0.94 -13.79
N TRP A 197 22.30 1.17 -14.93
CA TRP A 197 20.87 0.92 -15.12
C TRP A 197 20.46 -0.53 -14.92
N ASP A 198 21.29 -1.49 -15.29
CA ASP A 198 20.98 -2.93 -15.14
C ASP A 198 20.97 -3.33 -13.66
N HIS A 199 21.94 -2.88 -12.87
CA HIS A 199 21.97 -3.12 -11.43
C HIS A 199 20.84 -2.37 -10.69
N LEU A 200 20.54 -1.12 -11.08
CA LEU A 200 19.41 -0.38 -10.50
C LEU A 200 18.08 -1.06 -10.83
N ALA A 201 17.93 -1.60 -12.04
CA ALA A 201 16.76 -2.40 -12.41
C ALA A 201 16.68 -3.70 -11.60
N ALA A 202 17.80 -4.38 -11.36
CA ALA A 202 17.85 -5.58 -10.54
C ALA A 202 17.34 -5.32 -9.11
N GLY A 203 17.82 -4.27 -8.46
CA GLY A 203 17.36 -3.88 -7.13
C GLY A 203 15.89 -3.44 -7.10
N THR A 204 15.43 -2.76 -8.17
CA THR A 204 14.03 -2.38 -8.34
C THR A 204 13.13 -3.61 -8.46
N ILE A 205 13.51 -4.60 -9.28
CA ILE A 205 12.75 -5.85 -9.44
C ILE A 205 12.78 -6.69 -8.17
N ALA A 206 13.91 -6.74 -7.46
CA ALA A 206 13.97 -7.37 -6.14
C ALA A 206 12.96 -6.75 -5.18
N GLY A 207 12.86 -5.42 -5.15
CA GLY A 207 11.88 -4.68 -4.37
C GLY A 207 10.45 -5.03 -4.76
N HIS A 208 10.12 -4.98 -6.05
CA HIS A 208 8.78 -5.31 -6.56
C HIS A 208 8.35 -6.75 -6.19
N ILE A 209 9.26 -7.71 -6.20
CA ILE A 209 8.92 -9.08 -5.82
C ILE A 209 8.56 -9.20 -4.33
N ILE A 210 9.21 -8.43 -3.45
CA ILE A 210 9.02 -8.61 -2.01
C ILE A 210 8.10 -7.56 -1.36
N GLU A 211 7.78 -6.43 -2.02
CA GLU A 211 7.05 -5.30 -1.44
C GLU A 211 5.66 -5.65 -0.88
N CYS A 212 4.97 -6.64 -1.49
CA CYS A 212 3.63 -7.04 -1.09
C CYS A 212 3.60 -8.12 0.02
N GLY A 213 4.60 -8.14 0.91
CA GLY A 213 4.64 -9.08 2.04
C GLY A 213 4.63 -10.54 1.59
N ALA A 214 3.78 -11.38 2.18
CA ALA A 214 3.73 -12.81 1.90
C ALA A 214 3.19 -13.18 0.49
N GLN A 215 2.90 -12.22 -0.39
CA GLN A 215 2.29 -12.53 -1.68
C GLN A 215 3.19 -13.43 -2.55
N CYS A 216 4.48 -13.11 -2.71
CA CYS A 216 5.39 -13.96 -3.48
C CYS A 216 5.79 -15.27 -2.77
N THR A 217 5.40 -15.45 -1.50
CA THR A 217 5.59 -16.68 -0.73
C THR A 217 4.32 -17.52 -0.59
N GLY A 218 3.32 -17.27 -1.42
CA GLY A 218 2.08 -18.04 -1.54
C GLY A 218 0.83 -17.36 -1.06
N GLY A 219 0.92 -16.17 -0.46
CA GLY A 219 -0.24 -15.32 -0.18
C GLY A 219 -0.91 -14.91 -1.49
N ASN A 220 -2.24 -14.94 -1.54
CA ASN A 220 -3.00 -14.58 -2.75
C ASN A 220 -2.66 -15.39 -4.03
N PHE A 221 -1.93 -16.50 -3.91
CA PHE A 221 -1.54 -17.36 -5.03
C PHE A 221 -2.76 -18.00 -5.67
N SER A 222 -2.83 -18.02 -7.01
CA SER A 222 -3.99 -18.55 -7.74
C SER A 222 -4.30 -20.00 -7.41
N ARG A 223 -3.27 -20.82 -7.19
CA ARG A 223 -3.38 -22.22 -6.75
C ARG A 223 -3.17 -22.35 -5.23
N PHE A 224 -3.92 -21.56 -4.45
CA PHE A 224 -3.79 -21.49 -2.99
C PHE A 224 -3.86 -22.85 -2.28
N TRP A 225 -4.52 -23.85 -2.87
CA TRP A 225 -4.61 -25.20 -2.33
C TRP A 225 -3.28 -25.99 -2.35
N GLU A 226 -2.27 -25.51 -3.06
CA GLU A 226 -0.92 -26.08 -3.08
C GLU A 226 -0.03 -25.48 -1.99
N VAL A 227 -0.44 -24.37 -1.38
CA VAL A 227 0.37 -23.60 -0.42
C VAL A 227 0.27 -24.24 0.96
N PRO A 228 1.38 -24.77 1.53
CA PRO A 228 1.36 -25.36 2.85
C PRO A 228 1.28 -24.29 3.93
N ASP A 229 0.53 -24.57 4.98
CA ASP A 229 0.46 -23.75 6.21
C ASP A 229 0.35 -22.23 5.95
N LEU A 230 -0.56 -21.83 5.06
CA LEU A 230 -0.72 -20.43 4.62
C LEU A 230 -0.95 -19.47 5.80
N TRP A 231 -1.53 -19.94 6.91
CA TRP A 231 -1.72 -19.15 8.13
C TRP A 231 -0.39 -18.71 8.79
N ASN A 232 0.71 -19.41 8.49
CA ASN A 232 2.07 -19.17 9.00
C ASN A 232 3.03 -18.85 7.84
N ALA A 233 2.53 -18.27 6.74
CA ALA A 233 3.35 -17.94 5.57
C ALA A 233 4.54 -17.08 5.96
N GLY A 234 5.76 -17.56 5.66
CA GLY A 234 6.98 -16.79 5.89
C GLY A 234 7.07 -15.60 4.95
N TYR A 235 7.45 -14.44 5.47
CA TYR A 235 7.64 -13.25 4.66
C TYR A 235 8.92 -13.36 3.81
N PRO A 236 8.93 -12.71 2.63
CA PRO A 236 9.98 -12.93 1.64
C PRO A 236 11.31 -12.30 2.03
N ILE A 237 12.37 -12.95 1.57
CA ILE A 237 13.76 -12.53 1.68
C ILE A 237 14.39 -12.57 0.30
N VAL A 238 15.09 -11.53 -0.07
CA VAL A 238 16.00 -11.51 -1.21
C VAL A 238 17.43 -11.70 -0.72
N GLU A 239 18.11 -12.70 -1.23
CA GLU A 239 19.57 -12.87 -1.11
C GLU A 239 20.22 -12.20 -2.33
N ALA A 240 20.56 -10.93 -2.20
CA ALA A 240 21.10 -10.11 -3.28
C ALA A 240 22.59 -10.30 -3.41
N ARG A 241 23.10 -10.31 -4.66
CA ARG A 241 24.51 -10.43 -5.01
C ARG A 241 25.00 -9.18 -5.73
N GLU A 242 26.31 -8.96 -5.65
CA GLU A 242 26.97 -7.79 -6.23
C GLU A 242 26.79 -7.66 -7.76
N ASP A 243 26.61 -8.79 -8.47
CA ASP A 243 26.37 -8.85 -9.92
C ASP A 243 24.92 -8.58 -10.35
N GLY A 244 24.05 -8.16 -9.42
CA GLY A 244 22.64 -7.89 -9.66
C GLY A 244 21.74 -9.13 -9.68
N SER A 245 22.29 -10.35 -9.70
CA SER A 245 21.48 -11.56 -9.53
C SER A 245 21.04 -11.69 -8.07
N PHE A 246 19.88 -12.32 -7.83
CA PHE A 246 19.41 -12.56 -6.47
C PHE A 246 18.56 -13.82 -6.37
N VAL A 247 18.40 -14.32 -5.15
CA VAL A 247 17.53 -15.46 -4.84
C VAL A 247 16.39 -14.98 -3.96
N VAL A 248 15.16 -15.25 -4.38
CA VAL A 248 13.95 -15.08 -3.54
C VAL A 248 13.80 -16.32 -2.68
N THR A 249 13.63 -16.11 -1.38
CA THR A 249 13.48 -17.19 -0.40
C THR A 249 12.66 -16.72 0.81
N LYS A 250 12.57 -17.53 1.85
CA LYS A 250 11.96 -17.22 3.15
C LYS A 250 12.72 -17.99 4.25
N HIS A 251 12.47 -17.67 5.52
CA HIS A 251 13.06 -18.45 6.61
C HIS A 251 12.55 -19.89 6.64
N GLU A 252 13.45 -20.81 6.97
CA GLU A 252 13.11 -22.22 7.18
C GLU A 252 12.10 -22.37 8.34
N GLY A 253 11.28 -23.40 8.29
CA GLY A 253 10.28 -23.69 9.33
C GLY A 253 9.01 -22.82 9.26
N THR A 254 8.93 -21.86 8.32
CA THR A 254 7.70 -21.11 8.04
C THR A 254 6.84 -21.83 7.00
N GLY A 255 5.52 -21.57 7.04
CA GLY A 255 4.58 -21.95 5.98
C GLY A 255 4.77 -21.12 4.70
N GLY A 256 3.88 -21.31 3.75
CA GLY A 256 4.06 -20.74 2.42
C GLY A 256 5.05 -21.51 1.56
N MET A 257 5.27 -21.06 0.34
CA MET A 257 6.24 -21.65 -0.60
C MET A 257 6.79 -20.58 -1.55
N VAL A 258 8.06 -20.75 -1.96
CA VAL A 258 8.70 -19.91 -2.99
C VAL A 258 9.00 -20.77 -4.20
N THR A 259 8.26 -20.54 -5.27
CA THR A 259 8.38 -21.24 -6.55
C THR A 259 8.47 -20.24 -7.70
N MET A 260 8.89 -20.72 -8.88
CA MET A 260 8.86 -19.86 -10.08
C MET A 260 7.45 -19.32 -10.35
N ASP A 261 6.40 -20.05 -10.01
CA ASP A 261 5.03 -19.63 -10.23
C ASP A 261 4.61 -18.53 -9.22
N THR A 262 4.92 -18.68 -7.92
CA THR A 262 4.59 -17.65 -6.93
C THR A 262 5.36 -16.36 -7.15
N VAL A 263 6.63 -16.44 -7.54
CA VAL A 263 7.44 -15.27 -7.94
C VAL A 263 6.95 -14.69 -9.25
N GLY A 264 6.57 -15.53 -10.21
CA GLY A 264 6.02 -15.12 -11.50
C GLY A 264 4.70 -14.38 -11.37
N GLU A 265 3.77 -14.84 -10.51
CA GLU A 265 2.52 -14.12 -10.25
C GLU A 265 2.78 -12.74 -9.62
N GLN A 266 3.76 -12.62 -8.72
CA GLN A 266 4.14 -11.32 -8.16
C GLN A 266 4.78 -10.41 -9.21
N LEU A 267 5.61 -10.95 -10.11
CA LEU A 267 6.21 -10.14 -11.18
C LEU A 267 5.18 -9.50 -12.11
N VAL A 268 4.05 -10.16 -12.36
CA VAL A 268 2.98 -9.61 -13.20
C VAL A 268 1.90 -8.86 -12.40
N TYR A 269 2.01 -8.82 -11.08
CA TYR A 269 1.08 -8.12 -10.23
C TYR A 269 1.22 -6.60 -10.41
N GLU A 270 0.10 -5.89 -10.58
CA GLU A 270 0.07 -4.43 -10.83
C GLU A 270 0.92 -3.97 -12.04
N MET A 271 1.20 -4.88 -12.97
CA MET A 271 2.02 -4.62 -14.14
C MET A 271 1.24 -3.90 -15.23
N GLY A 272 1.75 -2.75 -15.65
CA GLY A 272 1.28 -2.04 -16.84
C GLY A 272 2.03 -2.51 -18.10
N ASP A 273 2.97 -1.72 -18.61
CA ASP A 273 3.86 -2.08 -19.70
C ASP A 273 5.08 -2.85 -19.17
N PRO A 274 5.20 -4.16 -19.41
CA PRO A 274 6.32 -4.95 -18.90
C PRO A 274 7.67 -4.54 -19.51
N THR A 275 7.68 -3.85 -20.64
CA THR A 275 8.92 -3.35 -21.26
C THR A 275 9.39 -2.04 -20.64
N ALA A 276 8.58 -1.40 -19.80
CA ALA A 276 8.86 -0.08 -19.25
C ALA A 276 8.24 0.12 -17.85
N TYR A 277 8.74 -0.60 -16.87
CA TYR A 277 8.41 -0.36 -15.47
C TYR A 277 9.18 0.86 -14.96
N ILE A 278 8.48 2.00 -14.92
CA ILE A 278 9.08 3.31 -14.64
C ILE A 278 9.09 3.59 -13.14
N THR A 279 10.29 3.79 -12.59
CA THR A 279 10.48 4.25 -11.21
C THR A 279 11.28 5.55 -11.17
N PRO A 280 11.40 6.22 -10.01
CA PRO A 280 12.31 7.34 -9.85
C PRO A 280 13.77 7.00 -10.15
N ASP A 281 14.19 5.76 -9.95
CA ASP A 281 15.57 5.34 -10.03
C ASP A 281 15.96 4.85 -11.44
N VAL A 282 15.06 4.11 -12.08
CA VAL A 282 15.34 3.42 -13.35
C VAL A 282 14.05 3.09 -14.10
N THR A 283 14.13 2.87 -15.40
CA THR A 283 13.08 2.19 -16.18
C THR A 283 13.53 0.74 -16.39
N ALA A 284 12.90 -0.21 -15.67
CA ALA A 284 13.25 -1.63 -15.74
C ALA A 284 12.47 -2.35 -16.83
N ASP A 285 13.12 -3.33 -17.49
CA ASP A 285 12.52 -4.23 -18.47
C ASP A 285 12.25 -5.60 -17.82
N PHE A 286 10.96 -5.93 -17.66
CA PHE A 286 10.53 -7.21 -17.07
C PHE A 286 10.55 -8.38 -18.07
N THR A 287 10.66 -8.08 -19.36
CA THR A 287 10.62 -9.13 -20.40
C THR A 287 11.94 -9.89 -20.54
N SER A 288 13.04 -9.34 -20.01
CA SER A 288 14.36 -9.97 -19.99
C SER A 288 14.56 -10.94 -18.81
N ILE A 289 13.70 -10.86 -17.77
CA ILE A 289 13.84 -11.61 -16.52
C ILE A 289 13.85 -13.13 -16.74
N ARG A 290 14.73 -13.79 -16.05
CA ARG A 290 14.85 -15.25 -16.03
C ARG A 290 14.69 -15.77 -14.62
N LEU A 291 13.78 -16.74 -14.44
CA LEU A 291 13.56 -17.43 -13.19
C LEU A 291 14.13 -18.85 -13.26
N ARG A 292 14.78 -19.29 -12.20
CA ARG A 292 15.30 -20.64 -12.07
C ARG A 292 15.11 -21.16 -10.65
N GLN A 293 14.40 -22.28 -10.50
CA GLN A 293 14.30 -22.94 -9.20
C GLN A 293 15.65 -23.54 -8.81
N GLU A 294 16.29 -23.04 -7.75
CA GLU A 294 17.56 -23.56 -7.23
C GLU A 294 17.37 -24.71 -6.25
N GLY A 295 16.24 -24.74 -5.57
CA GLY A 295 15.94 -25.73 -4.54
C GLY A 295 14.57 -25.44 -3.91
N LYS A 296 14.25 -26.14 -2.82
CA LYS A 296 13.01 -25.88 -2.09
C LYS A 296 13.01 -24.43 -1.56
N ASP A 297 11.93 -23.70 -1.85
CA ASP A 297 11.74 -22.31 -1.42
C ASP A 297 12.90 -21.36 -1.82
N ARG A 298 13.50 -21.60 -3.00
CA ARG A 298 14.62 -20.80 -3.51
C ARG A 298 14.49 -20.61 -5.02
N VAL A 299 14.23 -19.39 -5.46
CA VAL A 299 14.12 -19.01 -6.87
C VAL A 299 15.17 -17.97 -7.21
N GLU A 300 16.11 -18.30 -8.08
CA GLU A 300 17.08 -17.35 -8.63
C GLU A 300 16.38 -16.48 -9.70
N VAL A 301 16.66 -15.17 -9.62
CA VAL A 301 16.21 -14.15 -10.57
C VAL A 301 17.45 -13.50 -11.20
N SER A 302 17.48 -13.43 -12.53
CA SER A 302 18.63 -12.91 -13.29
C SER A 302 18.22 -12.41 -14.67
N GLY A 303 19.17 -11.90 -15.45
CA GLY A 303 18.97 -11.44 -16.82
C GLY A 303 18.17 -10.14 -16.91
N ILE A 304 18.31 -9.29 -15.90
CA ILE A 304 17.57 -8.04 -15.75
C ILE A 304 18.26 -6.95 -16.54
N GLU A 305 17.49 -6.19 -17.29
CA GLU A 305 17.97 -5.03 -18.08
C GLU A 305 17.26 -3.76 -17.63
N GLY A 306 17.99 -2.65 -17.62
CA GLY A 306 17.52 -1.34 -17.24
C GLY A 306 17.82 -0.25 -18.28
N ARG A 307 17.06 0.84 -18.19
CA ARG A 307 17.24 2.03 -19.02
C ARG A 307 17.17 3.27 -18.12
N PRO A 308 17.69 4.43 -18.59
CA PRO A 308 17.63 5.67 -17.82
C PRO A 308 16.22 5.96 -17.31
N ASN A 309 16.15 6.54 -16.12
CA ASN A 309 14.92 7.05 -15.55
C ASN A 309 14.35 8.23 -16.35
N THR A 310 13.09 8.59 -16.08
CA THR A 310 12.43 9.71 -16.75
C THR A 310 12.76 11.06 -16.09
N PRO A 311 12.63 12.19 -16.80
CA PRO A 311 12.83 13.53 -16.22
C PRO A 311 11.70 13.96 -15.28
N PHE A 312 10.74 13.08 -14.98
CA PHE A 312 9.59 13.35 -14.14
C PHE A 312 9.53 12.40 -12.96
N LEU A 313 8.92 12.86 -11.87
CA LEU A 313 8.50 12.05 -10.73
C LEU A 313 6.97 11.97 -10.70
N LYS A 314 6.45 10.79 -10.34
CA LYS A 314 5.02 10.63 -10.06
C LYS A 314 4.67 11.39 -8.79
N VAL A 315 3.53 12.08 -8.82
CA VAL A 315 2.93 12.76 -7.67
C VAL A 315 1.62 12.05 -7.33
N SER A 316 1.52 11.61 -6.09
CA SER A 316 0.28 11.10 -5.51
C SER A 316 -0.41 12.25 -4.78
N ALA A 317 -1.50 12.77 -5.34
CA ALA A 317 -2.34 13.70 -4.63
C ALA A 317 -3.69 13.05 -4.30
N SER A 318 -4.27 13.43 -3.17
CA SER A 318 -5.61 12.99 -2.79
C SER A 318 -6.48 14.19 -2.44
N TYR A 319 -7.77 14.12 -2.79
CA TYR A 319 -8.70 15.20 -2.55
C TYR A 319 -10.07 14.71 -2.09
N LEU A 320 -10.81 15.57 -1.36
CA LEU A 320 -12.16 15.27 -0.94
C LEU A 320 -13.12 15.35 -2.13
N ALA A 321 -13.71 14.20 -2.51
CA ALA A 321 -14.60 14.07 -3.67
C ALA A 321 -16.08 13.99 -3.29
N GLY A 322 -16.41 13.95 -2.01
CA GLY A 322 -17.79 13.84 -1.52
C GLY A 322 -17.94 12.82 -0.41
N TYR A 323 -19.09 12.22 -0.32
CA TYR A 323 -19.47 11.27 0.73
C TYR A 323 -20.10 10.01 0.14
N LYS A 324 -19.89 8.88 0.80
CA LYS A 324 -20.52 7.59 0.48
C LYS A 324 -21.10 6.95 1.72
N ALA A 325 -22.05 6.06 1.53
CA ALA A 325 -22.50 5.11 2.55
C ALA A 325 -22.90 3.79 1.91
N SER A 326 -22.65 2.69 2.61
CA SER A 326 -23.11 1.36 2.21
C SER A 326 -23.81 0.68 3.37
N GLY A 327 -24.90 -0.01 3.10
CA GLY A 327 -25.64 -0.81 4.07
C GLY A 327 -25.91 -2.21 3.54
N GLN A 328 -25.96 -3.18 4.45
CA GLN A 328 -26.19 -4.59 4.13
C GLN A 328 -27.31 -5.16 5.00
N ILE A 329 -28.09 -6.05 4.40
CA ILE A 329 -29.12 -6.81 5.10
C ILE A 329 -29.21 -8.22 4.52
N THR A 330 -29.29 -9.25 5.37
CA THR A 330 -29.43 -10.64 4.94
C THR A 330 -30.90 -11.03 4.87
N LEU A 331 -31.30 -11.65 3.76
CA LEU A 331 -32.63 -12.17 3.55
C LEU A 331 -32.55 -13.68 3.30
N SER A 332 -33.38 -14.44 4.03
CA SER A 332 -33.37 -15.91 3.99
C SER A 332 -34.72 -16.50 3.61
N GLY A 333 -34.73 -17.82 3.40
CA GLY A 333 -35.89 -18.64 3.09
C GLY A 333 -36.33 -18.55 1.64
N PRO A 334 -37.48 -19.13 1.29
CA PRO A 334 -37.86 -19.25 -0.12
C PRO A 334 -37.93 -17.89 -0.80
N ARG A 335 -37.52 -17.85 -2.07
CA ARG A 335 -37.52 -16.64 -2.89
C ARG A 335 -36.60 -15.53 -2.37
N ALA A 336 -35.45 -15.87 -1.76
CA ALA A 336 -34.52 -14.90 -1.15
C ALA A 336 -34.10 -13.78 -2.12
N VAL A 337 -33.81 -14.12 -3.38
CA VAL A 337 -33.43 -13.15 -4.43
C VAL A 337 -34.57 -12.17 -4.73
N GLU A 338 -35.80 -12.64 -4.84
CA GLU A 338 -36.94 -11.76 -5.10
C GLU A 338 -37.22 -10.83 -3.92
N LYS A 339 -37.10 -11.35 -2.70
CA LYS A 339 -37.18 -10.52 -1.48
C LYS A 339 -36.11 -9.42 -1.45
N ALA A 340 -34.89 -9.74 -1.85
CA ALA A 340 -33.80 -8.75 -1.93
C ALA A 340 -34.10 -7.66 -2.98
N LYS A 341 -34.62 -8.05 -4.15
CA LYS A 341 -35.05 -7.09 -5.19
C LYS A 341 -36.16 -6.17 -4.66
N LEU A 342 -37.16 -6.72 -4.02
CA LEU A 342 -38.26 -5.94 -3.42
C LEU A 342 -37.74 -5.02 -2.30
N ALA A 343 -36.84 -5.49 -1.43
CA ALA A 343 -36.24 -4.67 -0.39
C ALA A 343 -35.46 -3.47 -0.96
N ALA A 344 -34.69 -3.68 -2.00
CA ALA A 344 -34.00 -2.60 -2.71
C ALA A 344 -34.98 -1.59 -3.30
N GLU A 345 -36.03 -2.07 -3.99
CA GLU A 345 -37.09 -1.21 -4.55
C GLU A 345 -37.74 -0.34 -3.50
N ILE A 346 -38.05 -0.91 -2.33
CA ILE A 346 -38.63 -0.18 -1.20
C ILE A 346 -37.73 0.97 -0.77
N VAL A 347 -36.40 0.74 -0.64
CA VAL A 347 -35.47 1.78 -0.23
C VAL A 347 -35.43 2.92 -1.27
N TRP A 348 -35.29 2.57 -2.54
CA TRP A 348 -35.18 3.58 -3.60
C TRP A 348 -36.46 4.42 -3.74
N LYS A 349 -37.64 3.79 -3.73
CA LYS A 349 -38.93 4.50 -3.78
C LYS A 349 -39.18 5.40 -2.56
N ARG A 350 -38.74 4.97 -1.37
CA ARG A 350 -38.88 5.77 -0.14
C ARG A 350 -37.96 7.00 -0.18
N LEU A 351 -36.74 6.86 -0.69
CA LEU A 351 -35.84 7.98 -0.89
C LEU A 351 -36.40 8.98 -1.91
N GLU A 352 -36.89 8.50 -3.06
CA GLU A 352 -37.50 9.32 -4.08
C GLU A 352 -38.70 10.11 -3.54
N ARG A 353 -39.59 9.44 -2.81
CA ARG A 353 -40.74 10.07 -2.12
C ARG A 353 -40.29 11.15 -1.12
N ALA A 354 -39.13 10.99 -0.50
CA ALA A 354 -38.56 11.96 0.43
C ALA A 354 -37.80 13.09 -0.29
N GLY A 355 -37.83 13.15 -1.62
CA GLY A 355 -37.12 14.17 -2.42
C GLY A 355 -35.61 13.96 -2.48
N VAL A 356 -35.12 12.75 -2.14
CA VAL A 356 -33.69 12.41 -2.18
C VAL A 356 -33.44 11.46 -3.33
N THR A 357 -32.76 11.95 -4.37
CA THR A 357 -32.42 11.20 -5.57
C THR A 357 -30.91 11.10 -5.72
N PHE A 358 -30.48 9.98 -6.28
CA PHE A 358 -29.09 9.73 -6.68
C PHE A 358 -29.09 9.40 -8.18
N ALA A 359 -28.08 9.85 -8.90
CA ALA A 359 -27.88 9.46 -10.30
C ALA A 359 -27.64 7.94 -10.38
N PRO A 360 -27.93 7.28 -11.51
CA PRO A 360 -27.71 5.83 -11.65
C PRO A 360 -26.27 5.40 -11.31
N GLU A 361 -25.27 6.20 -11.70
CA GLU A 361 -23.84 6.00 -11.45
C GLU A 361 -23.42 6.29 -10.00
N ASP A 362 -24.30 6.91 -9.21
CA ASP A 362 -24.06 7.27 -7.81
C ASP A 362 -24.81 6.36 -6.83
N ARG A 363 -25.47 5.31 -7.33
CA ARG A 363 -26.15 4.31 -6.50
C ARG A 363 -25.81 2.89 -6.97
N GLU A 364 -25.69 1.99 -6.02
CA GLU A 364 -25.38 0.59 -6.26
C GLU A 364 -26.41 -0.33 -5.60
N THR A 365 -26.74 -1.42 -6.27
CA THR A 365 -27.62 -2.47 -5.74
C THR A 365 -27.01 -3.82 -6.09
N GLU A 366 -26.51 -4.51 -5.10
CA GLU A 366 -25.90 -5.82 -5.27
C GLU A 366 -26.64 -6.85 -4.43
N ILE A 367 -26.83 -8.03 -5.02
CA ILE A 367 -27.37 -9.21 -4.32
C ILE A 367 -26.23 -10.22 -4.27
N LEU A 368 -25.49 -10.23 -3.19
CA LEU A 368 -24.40 -11.17 -2.98
C LEU A 368 -24.96 -12.59 -2.83
N GLY A 369 -24.29 -13.55 -3.47
CA GLY A 369 -24.76 -14.92 -3.65
C GLY A 369 -25.24 -15.21 -5.08
N THR A 370 -25.57 -14.17 -5.87
CA THR A 370 -26.03 -14.32 -7.25
C THR A 370 -24.93 -14.06 -8.30
N GLY A 371 -23.68 -14.06 -7.88
CA GLY A 371 -22.55 -13.72 -8.77
C GLY A 371 -22.30 -12.22 -8.94
N ALA A 372 -22.81 -11.38 -8.05
CA ALA A 372 -22.70 -9.92 -8.12
C ALA A 372 -21.24 -9.41 -8.15
N CYS A 373 -20.29 -10.13 -7.52
CA CYS A 373 -18.87 -9.77 -7.53
C CYS A 373 -18.19 -10.03 -8.88
N LEU A 374 -18.78 -10.92 -9.73
CA LEU A 374 -18.25 -11.28 -11.06
C LEU A 374 -19.40 -11.33 -12.05
N PRO A 375 -19.99 -10.17 -12.38
CA PRO A 375 -21.19 -10.11 -13.21
C PRO A 375 -20.92 -10.69 -14.61
N GLY A 376 -21.80 -11.61 -15.02
CA GLY A 376 -21.72 -12.26 -16.33
C GLY A 376 -20.76 -13.46 -16.42
N ILE A 377 -19.97 -13.75 -15.38
CA ILE A 377 -19.05 -14.91 -15.34
C ILE A 377 -19.80 -16.17 -14.86
N PHE A 378 -20.61 -16.02 -13.82
CA PHE A 378 -21.37 -17.13 -13.24
C PHE A 378 -22.88 -16.90 -13.39
N ALA A 379 -23.61 -17.95 -13.76
CA ALA A 379 -25.06 -17.92 -13.67
C ALA A 379 -25.51 -17.95 -12.21
N ALA A 380 -26.48 -17.10 -11.86
CA ALA A 380 -27.09 -17.19 -10.54
C ALA A 380 -27.82 -18.53 -10.39
N PRO A 381 -27.71 -19.24 -9.26
CA PRO A 381 -28.57 -20.40 -9.00
C PRO A 381 -30.06 -20.02 -9.01
N ASP A 382 -30.92 -20.94 -9.45
CA ASP A 382 -32.38 -20.71 -9.52
C ASP A 382 -32.99 -20.42 -8.15
N GLU A 383 -32.50 -21.12 -7.13
CA GLU A 383 -32.87 -20.89 -5.72
C GLU A 383 -31.64 -20.79 -4.82
N LEU A 384 -31.70 -19.81 -3.92
CA LEU A 384 -30.71 -19.60 -2.86
C LEU A 384 -31.42 -19.59 -1.51
N PRO A 385 -30.90 -20.30 -0.49
CA PRO A 385 -31.48 -20.30 0.84
C PRO A 385 -31.39 -18.94 1.53
N GLU A 386 -30.38 -18.16 1.17
CA GLU A 386 -30.14 -16.80 1.69
C GLU A 386 -29.31 -15.99 0.72
N VAL A 387 -29.43 -14.66 0.78
CA VAL A 387 -28.62 -13.69 0.04
C VAL A 387 -28.36 -12.48 0.92
N VAL A 388 -27.30 -11.73 0.60
CA VAL A 388 -27.05 -10.42 1.22
C VAL A 388 -27.36 -9.33 0.19
N LEU A 389 -28.35 -8.50 0.51
CA LEU A 389 -28.57 -7.25 -0.22
C LEU A 389 -27.59 -6.20 0.29
N ARG A 390 -26.75 -5.70 -0.60
CA ARG A 390 -25.86 -4.58 -0.37
C ARG A 390 -26.30 -3.38 -1.21
N LEU A 391 -26.58 -2.26 -0.55
CA LEU A 391 -26.94 -0.99 -1.17
C LEU A 391 -25.85 0.04 -0.90
N GLY A 392 -25.48 0.79 -1.91
CA GLY A 392 -24.49 1.85 -1.80
C GLY A 392 -24.95 3.14 -2.47
N VAL A 393 -24.49 4.28 -1.92
CA VAL A 393 -24.66 5.60 -2.54
C VAL A 393 -23.42 6.45 -2.37
N LYS A 394 -23.20 7.38 -3.31
CA LYS A 394 -22.25 8.48 -3.17
C LYS A 394 -22.93 9.79 -3.56
N HIS A 395 -22.51 10.91 -2.94
CA HIS A 395 -23.03 12.25 -3.27
C HIS A 395 -22.11 13.33 -2.66
N PRO A 396 -21.95 14.52 -3.30
CA PRO A 396 -21.25 15.65 -2.68
C PRO A 396 -21.89 16.15 -1.38
N ASP A 397 -23.22 16.06 -1.25
CA ASP A 397 -23.97 16.48 -0.07
C ASP A 397 -24.10 15.30 0.93
N SER A 398 -23.45 15.43 2.08
CA SER A 398 -23.48 14.42 3.16
C SER A 398 -24.88 14.20 3.75
N ALA A 399 -25.77 15.22 3.72
CA ALA A 399 -27.10 15.09 4.25
C ALA A 399 -27.97 14.11 3.44
N LYS A 400 -27.80 14.07 2.12
CA LYS A 400 -28.45 13.06 1.27
C LYS A 400 -27.95 11.67 1.57
N VAL A 401 -26.63 11.51 1.76
CA VAL A 401 -26.02 10.22 2.12
C VAL A 401 -26.48 9.76 3.51
N GLU A 402 -26.59 10.68 4.46
CA GLU A 402 -27.15 10.39 5.79
C GLU A 402 -28.61 9.94 5.71
N ARG A 403 -29.41 10.58 4.83
CA ARG A 403 -30.81 10.22 4.63
C ARG A 403 -30.95 8.80 4.10
N PHE A 404 -30.10 8.38 3.15
CA PHE A 404 -30.03 6.98 2.69
C PHE A 404 -29.78 6.01 3.85
N GLY A 405 -28.83 6.29 4.73
CA GLY A 405 -28.49 5.42 5.85
C GLY A 405 -29.68 5.13 6.80
N LYS A 406 -30.72 5.99 6.79
CA LYS A 406 -31.93 5.83 7.60
C LYS A 406 -32.97 4.90 6.97
N GLU A 407 -32.78 4.46 5.71
CA GLU A 407 -33.77 3.61 5.00
C GLU A 407 -33.53 2.11 5.14
N ILE A 408 -32.34 1.67 5.53
CA ILE A 408 -31.99 0.24 5.62
C ILE A 408 -32.69 -0.43 6.83
N ALA A 409 -32.52 0.15 8.03
CA ALA A 409 -33.04 -0.44 9.26
C ALA A 409 -34.57 -0.66 9.25
N PRO A 410 -35.39 0.24 8.67
CA PRO A 410 -36.83 0.01 8.60
C PRO A 410 -37.29 -1.22 7.81
N LEU A 411 -36.42 -1.81 6.97
CA LEU A 411 -36.73 -3.06 6.26
C LEU A 411 -36.95 -4.24 7.20
N VAL A 412 -36.44 -4.19 8.43
CA VAL A 412 -36.63 -5.24 9.44
C VAL A 412 -38.12 -5.46 9.77
N THR A 413 -38.89 -4.38 9.77
CA THR A 413 -40.36 -4.44 10.12
C THR A 413 -41.26 -4.08 8.94
N ALA A 414 -40.75 -3.36 7.95
CA ALA A 414 -41.54 -2.85 6.82
C ALA A 414 -41.02 -3.35 5.45
N GLY A 415 -40.15 -4.36 5.45
CA GLY A 415 -39.67 -5.08 4.27
C GLY A 415 -40.31 -6.45 4.11
N PRO A 416 -39.84 -7.26 3.15
CA PRO A 416 -40.29 -8.63 2.96
C PRO A 416 -39.88 -9.51 4.18
N PRO A 417 -40.60 -10.65 4.43
CA PRO A 417 -40.23 -11.53 5.52
C PRO A 417 -38.87 -12.22 5.28
N GLY A 418 -38.20 -12.62 6.38
CA GLY A 418 -36.93 -13.37 6.29
C GLY A 418 -35.68 -12.50 6.42
N VAL A 419 -35.80 -11.27 6.91
CA VAL A 419 -34.65 -10.47 7.34
C VAL A 419 -34.01 -11.13 8.57
N THR A 420 -32.80 -11.63 8.45
CA THR A 420 -32.14 -12.43 9.49
C THR A 420 -30.86 -11.77 10.02
N GLY A 421 -30.30 -10.81 9.30
CA GLY A 421 -29.08 -10.13 9.71
C GLY A 421 -29.10 -8.67 9.29
N PHE A 422 -28.71 -7.80 10.22
CA PHE A 422 -28.49 -6.38 10.01
C PHE A 422 -27.14 -6.03 10.64
N ALA A 423 -26.08 -6.10 9.80
CA ALA A 423 -24.71 -5.91 10.27
C ALA A 423 -24.27 -4.45 10.14
N GLY A 424 -23.37 -4.02 11.03
CA GLY A 424 -22.70 -2.72 10.94
C GLY A 424 -23.51 -1.51 11.42
N GLY A 425 -24.78 -1.71 11.89
CA GLY A 425 -25.64 -0.63 12.33
C GLY A 425 -26.14 0.25 11.17
N ARG A 426 -26.61 1.45 11.47
CA ARG A 426 -27.07 2.40 10.44
C ARG A 426 -25.88 2.94 9.65
N PRO A 427 -25.90 2.84 8.30
CA PRO A 427 -24.87 3.45 7.48
C PRO A 427 -24.73 4.95 7.78
N LYS A 428 -23.48 5.39 7.94
CA LYS A 428 -23.13 6.80 8.16
C LYS A 428 -22.36 7.34 6.97
N PRO A 429 -22.50 8.62 6.65
CA PRO A 429 -21.65 9.25 5.63
C PRO A 429 -20.17 9.07 5.96
N GLN A 430 -19.43 8.57 4.98
CA GLN A 430 -17.97 8.49 5.00
C GLN A 430 -17.44 9.38 3.88
N GLU A 431 -16.40 10.14 4.15
CA GLU A 431 -15.76 10.95 3.12
C GLU A 431 -15.15 10.06 2.03
N ILE A 432 -15.36 10.45 0.78
CA ILE A 432 -14.67 9.88 -0.37
C ILE A 432 -13.40 10.67 -0.58
N VAL A 433 -12.26 10.02 -0.45
CA VAL A 433 -10.97 10.54 -0.86
C VAL A 433 -10.66 9.95 -2.22
N ALA A 434 -10.58 10.81 -3.22
CA ALA A 434 -10.22 10.42 -4.58
C ALA A 434 -8.73 10.65 -4.82
N TYR A 435 -8.17 9.82 -5.68
CA TYR A 435 -6.78 9.83 -6.09
C TYR A 435 -6.58 10.72 -7.32
N TRP A 436 -5.47 11.45 -7.34
CA TRP A 436 -5.07 12.30 -8.45
C TRP A 436 -3.59 12.03 -8.77
N PRO A 437 -3.30 11.10 -9.69
CA PRO A 437 -1.94 10.87 -10.16
C PRO A 437 -1.51 12.00 -11.10
N ALA A 438 -0.32 12.54 -10.89
CA ALA A 438 0.25 13.56 -11.76
C ALA A 438 1.75 13.34 -11.95
N LEU A 439 2.34 14.09 -12.87
CA LEU A 439 3.78 14.13 -13.07
C LEU A 439 4.30 15.54 -12.76
N LEU A 440 5.47 15.61 -12.13
CA LEU A 440 6.19 16.84 -11.84
C LEU A 440 7.65 16.68 -12.27
N ALA A 441 8.24 17.73 -12.82
CA ALA A 441 9.65 17.72 -13.18
C ALA A 441 10.52 17.40 -11.97
N ARG A 442 11.49 16.51 -12.14
CA ARG A 442 12.37 15.98 -11.09
C ARG A 442 13.10 17.09 -10.34
N GLU A 443 13.57 18.10 -11.06
CA GLU A 443 14.29 19.27 -10.51
C GLU A 443 13.49 20.06 -9.47
N GLU A 444 12.16 20.10 -9.62
CA GLU A 444 11.23 20.76 -8.68
C GLU A 444 11.16 20.05 -7.32
N VAL A 445 11.56 18.79 -7.27
CA VAL A 445 11.50 17.95 -6.07
C VAL A 445 12.89 17.69 -5.50
N GLU A 446 13.82 17.20 -6.29
CA GLU A 446 15.13 16.70 -5.83
C GLU A 446 15.95 17.78 -5.12
N SER A 447 15.88 19.05 -5.59
CA SER A 447 16.56 20.17 -4.95
C SER A 447 16.12 20.47 -3.51
N ARG A 448 15.02 19.85 -3.07
CA ARG A 448 14.40 20.07 -1.76
C ARG A 448 14.42 18.83 -0.85
N ILE A 449 14.98 17.74 -1.33
CA ILE A 449 15.16 16.55 -0.49
C ILE A 449 16.17 16.88 0.61
N GLN A 450 15.83 16.49 1.82
CA GLN A 450 16.66 16.65 3.00
C GLN A 450 16.82 15.31 3.70
N VAL A 451 18.05 14.97 4.01
CA VAL A 451 18.40 13.78 4.79
C VAL A 451 19.06 14.25 6.09
N THR A 452 18.51 13.84 7.21
CA THR A 452 19.08 14.12 8.55
C THR A 452 19.23 12.82 9.30
N VAL A 453 20.38 12.61 9.95
CA VAL A 453 20.60 11.45 10.82
C VAL A 453 20.91 11.98 12.22
N GLU A 454 20.13 11.55 13.20
CA GLU A 454 20.29 11.96 14.59
C GLU A 454 20.42 10.74 15.49
N GLU A 455 21.08 10.92 16.64
CA GLU A 455 21.34 9.88 17.63
C GLU A 455 20.47 10.08 18.88
N ALA A 456 19.89 8.97 19.41
CA ALA A 456 19.08 8.96 20.64
C ALA A 456 19.92 8.83 21.89
#